data_479c08619c5edd73784dafaf09b49dcd
#
_entry.id   479c08619c5edd73784dafaf09b49dcd
#
_cell.length_a   1.000
_cell.length_b   1.000
_cell.length_c   1.000
_cell.angle_alpha   90.00
_cell.angle_beta   90.00
_cell.angle_gamma   90.00
#
_symmetry.space_group_name_H-M   'P 1'
#
loop_
_entity.id
_entity.type
_entity.pdbx_description
1 polymer ?
#
loop_
_entity_poly.entity_id
_entity_poly.type
_entity_poly.pdbx_seq_one_letter_code
_entity_poly.pdbx_strand_id
1 'polypeptide(L)'
;YFELLNELVDSIKRFKESNNTAICIMDAGLTDDQKSILARKVDEIKPADWDIEVPEFKIKGREWLKSQVSRAFLPKYFPNYKKYLWIDADAWVNSWEAIELYFKGCENNKLSIATSADRAYGRVLRAEWFFGSFARIKSQNYKHAKSSGFSEKIARQVALKPHLNIGVFALQENAPHWKVWQKNLKIALKAGKIWGSEQIAMNIAIYHDEMDVEILPAYCNWTLIEALKFDKDKDTLVEPYLPNHKIGIVHFAGKNNDQIRKNKDFVSKIKTVDGDLIDKKLRFNN
;
A
#
# COMPACT_ATOMS: atom_id res chain seq x y z
N TYR A 1 15.59 3.68 2.01
CA TYR A 1 14.18 4.06 2.23
C TYR A 1 13.99 5.43 2.90
N PHE A 2 14.99 5.94 3.63
CA PHE A 2 14.88 7.27 4.26
C PHE A 2 14.55 8.39 3.24
N GLU A 3 15.22 8.43 2.10
CA GLU A 3 14.94 9.43 1.06
C GLU A 3 13.49 9.36 0.57
N LEU A 4 12.99 8.15 0.31
CA LEU A 4 11.61 7.94 -0.12
C LEU A 4 10.59 8.40 0.94
N LEU A 5 10.85 8.09 2.21
CA LEU A 5 10.02 8.54 3.32
C LEU A 5 10.03 10.07 3.44
N ASN A 6 11.20 10.70 3.30
CA ASN A 6 11.32 12.16 3.32
C ASN A 6 10.56 12.80 2.15
N GLU A 7 10.65 12.22 0.93
CA GLU A 7 9.90 12.65 -0.24
C GLU A 7 8.38 12.48 -0.06
N LEU A 8 7.93 11.37 0.57
CA LEU A 8 6.53 11.20 0.93
C LEU A 8 6.04 12.31 1.85
N VAL A 9 6.78 12.61 2.93
CA VAL A 9 6.44 13.70 3.86
C VAL A 9 6.37 15.04 3.14
N ASP A 10 7.36 15.35 2.30
CA ASP A 10 7.40 16.62 1.54
C ASP A 10 6.24 16.69 0.53
N SER A 11 5.88 15.56 -0.10
CA SER A 11 4.75 15.51 -1.03
C SER A 11 3.40 15.75 -0.35
N ILE A 12 3.25 15.35 0.90
CA ILE A 12 2.07 15.63 1.73
C ILE A 12 2.04 17.11 2.10
N LYS A 13 3.16 17.62 2.61
CA LYS A 13 3.25 19.00 3.15
C LYS A 13 3.11 20.09 2.10
N ARG A 14 3.27 19.79 0.81
CA ARG A 14 3.02 20.80 -0.25
C ARG A 14 1.56 21.22 -0.37
N PHE A 15 0.63 20.44 0.18
CA PHE A 15 -0.79 20.73 0.16
C PHE A 15 -1.18 21.54 1.42
N LYS A 16 -1.92 22.64 1.24
CA LYS A 16 -2.41 23.47 2.37
C LYS A 16 -3.34 22.69 3.29
N GLU A 17 -4.08 21.76 2.75
CA GLU A 17 -5.01 20.88 3.45
C GLU A 17 -4.32 20.01 4.48
N SER A 18 -3.03 19.69 4.28
CA SER A 18 -2.23 18.92 5.23
C SER A 18 -2.07 19.57 6.59
N ASN A 19 -2.27 20.89 6.71
CA ASN A 19 -2.17 21.62 7.98
C ASN A 19 -3.18 21.14 9.03
N ASN A 20 -4.25 20.47 8.60
CA ASN A 20 -5.27 19.90 9.49
C ASN A 20 -5.10 18.39 9.70
N THR A 21 -3.97 17.82 9.28
CA THR A 21 -3.71 16.37 9.33
C THR A 21 -2.35 16.14 9.97
N ALA A 22 -2.31 15.40 11.06
CA ALA A 22 -1.04 15.02 11.67
C ALA A 22 -0.29 14.00 10.80
N ILE A 23 1.02 14.20 10.66
CA ILE A 23 1.92 13.28 9.99
C ILE A 23 2.72 12.52 11.06
N CYS A 24 2.48 11.22 11.17
CA CYS A 24 3.12 10.35 12.13
C CYS A 24 3.97 9.29 11.42
N ILE A 25 5.15 9.00 11.96
CA ILE A 25 6.06 8.00 11.38
C ILE A 25 6.19 6.81 12.31
N MET A 26 5.99 5.61 11.76
CA MET A 26 6.35 4.34 12.37
C MET A 26 7.80 4.01 12.00
N ASP A 27 8.72 4.22 12.94
CA ASP A 27 10.16 4.00 12.73
C ASP A 27 10.51 2.50 12.84
N ALA A 28 10.92 1.92 11.73
CA ALA A 28 11.38 0.54 11.65
C ALA A 28 12.90 0.40 11.46
N GLY A 29 13.68 1.45 11.69
CA GLY A 29 15.15 1.43 11.62
C GLY A 29 15.77 2.70 11.02
N LEU A 30 15.24 3.87 11.35
CA LEU A 30 15.87 5.15 11.06
C LEU A 30 17.10 5.36 11.97
N THR A 31 18.15 6.00 11.44
CA THR A 31 19.27 6.50 12.26
C THR A 31 18.84 7.75 13.02
N ASP A 32 19.62 8.13 14.05
CA ASP A 32 19.29 9.32 14.87
C ASP A 32 19.36 10.61 14.03
N ASP A 33 20.28 10.71 13.08
CA ASP A 33 20.35 11.84 12.14
C ASP A 33 19.09 11.90 11.27
N GLN A 34 18.63 10.77 10.75
CA GLN A 34 17.42 10.68 9.94
C GLN A 34 16.16 11.06 10.74
N LYS A 35 16.08 10.61 12.01
CA LYS A 35 15.02 11.02 12.94
C LYS A 35 15.04 12.53 13.17
N SER A 36 16.23 13.10 13.40
CA SER A 36 16.39 14.53 13.64
C SER A 36 15.93 15.38 12.43
N ILE A 37 16.17 14.91 11.22
CA ILE A 37 15.69 15.57 9.99
C ILE A 37 14.16 15.50 9.91
N LEU A 38 13.57 14.32 10.11
CA LEU A 38 12.13 14.10 9.99
C LEU A 38 11.34 14.77 11.13
N ALA A 39 11.88 14.82 12.36
CA ALA A 39 11.22 15.44 13.50
C ALA A 39 10.94 16.94 13.31
N ARG A 40 11.62 17.61 12.38
CA ARG A 40 11.33 19.01 12.02
C ARG A 40 10.13 19.15 11.07
N LYS A 41 9.65 18.03 10.52
CA LYS A 41 8.63 18.00 9.46
C LYS A 41 7.35 17.28 9.87
N VAL A 42 7.38 16.46 10.92
CA VAL A 42 6.28 15.58 11.31
C VAL A 42 5.89 15.78 12.76
N ASP A 43 4.70 15.34 13.14
CA ASP A 43 4.14 15.54 14.46
C ASP A 43 4.65 14.51 15.47
N GLU A 44 4.75 13.24 15.06
CA GLU A 44 5.22 12.16 15.94
C GLU A 44 6.08 11.14 15.18
N ILE A 45 7.10 10.60 15.88
CA ILE A 45 7.88 9.44 15.44
C ILE A 45 7.86 8.40 16.55
N LYS A 46 7.35 7.20 16.27
CA LYS A 46 7.29 6.10 17.24
C LYS A 46 8.05 4.89 16.73
N PRO A 47 8.88 4.24 17.56
CA PRO A 47 9.55 3.01 17.16
C PRO A 47 8.53 1.90 16.94
N ALA A 48 8.63 1.23 15.80
CA ALA A 48 7.88 0.01 15.52
C ALA A 48 8.40 -1.15 16.37
N ASP A 49 7.51 -2.06 16.76
CA ASP A 49 7.84 -3.24 17.54
C ASP A 49 7.28 -4.51 16.86
N TRP A 50 7.71 -5.67 17.37
CA TRP A 50 7.13 -6.96 17.05
C TRP A 50 5.88 -7.19 17.91
N ASP A 51 4.76 -6.53 17.57
CA ASP A 51 3.48 -6.63 18.30
C ASP A 51 2.88 -8.04 18.32
N ILE A 52 3.35 -8.89 17.44
CA ILE A 52 3.07 -10.33 17.41
C ILE A 52 4.40 -11.05 17.41
N GLU A 53 4.53 -12.03 18.27
CA GLU A 53 5.73 -12.87 18.34
C GLU A 53 6.02 -13.53 17.00
N VAL A 54 7.22 -13.31 16.50
CA VAL A 54 7.71 -13.89 15.25
C VAL A 54 9.02 -14.64 15.55
N PRO A 55 9.13 -15.92 15.18
CA PRO A 55 10.35 -16.69 15.40
C PRO A 55 11.57 -16.01 14.72
N GLU A 56 12.67 -15.94 15.44
CA GLU A 56 13.90 -15.24 15.00
C GLU A 56 14.41 -15.75 13.65
N PHE A 57 14.31 -17.07 13.40
CA PHE A 57 14.71 -17.64 12.12
C PHE A 57 13.93 -17.11 10.91
N LYS A 58 12.75 -16.50 11.13
CA LYS A 58 11.96 -15.82 10.08
C LYS A 58 12.41 -14.37 9.89
N ILE A 59 12.87 -13.71 10.94
CA ILE A 59 13.36 -12.33 10.91
C ILE A 59 14.66 -12.27 10.12
N LYS A 60 15.62 -13.12 10.43
CA LYS A 60 16.93 -13.23 9.76
C LYS A 60 17.66 -11.88 9.67
N GLY A 61 17.68 -11.11 10.74
CA GLY A 61 18.30 -9.78 10.83
C GLY A 61 17.58 -8.69 10.06
N ARG A 62 16.37 -8.95 9.53
CA ARG A 62 15.57 -7.95 8.79
C ARG A 62 14.59 -7.25 9.72
N GLU A 63 15.13 -6.54 10.72
CA GLU A 63 14.34 -5.84 11.74
C GLU A 63 13.30 -4.86 11.15
N TRP A 64 13.58 -4.28 9.98
CA TRP A 64 12.65 -3.42 9.29
C TRP A 64 11.30 -4.07 8.95
N LEU A 65 11.23 -5.43 8.94
CA LEU A 65 9.98 -6.17 8.72
C LEU A 65 8.97 -5.99 9.86
N LYS A 66 9.37 -5.48 11.02
CA LYS A 66 8.42 -5.13 12.09
C LYS A 66 7.38 -4.11 11.63
N SER A 67 7.69 -3.24 10.66
CA SER A 67 6.70 -2.35 10.04
C SER A 67 5.52 -3.08 9.40
N GLN A 68 5.74 -4.31 8.93
CA GLN A 68 4.68 -5.16 8.37
C GLN A 68 3.73 -5.70 9.45
N VAL A 69 4.18 -5.78 10.69
CA VAL A 69 3.40 -6.25 11.83
C VAL A 69 2.73 -5.07 12.52
N SER A 70 3.52 -4.04 12.87
CA SER A 70 3.08 -2.89 13.66
C SER A 70 1.98 -2.06 13.00
N ARG A 71 1.90 -2.04 11.65
CA ARG A 71 0.81 -1.30 10.96
C ARG A 71 -0.60 -1.78 11.31
N ALA A 72 -0.77 -3.00 11.78
CA ALA A 72 -2.05 -3.51 12.28
C ALA A 72 -2.38 -3.01 13.70
N PHE A 73 -1.49 -2.22 14.32
CA PHE A 73 -1.61 -1.73 15.69
C PHE A 73 -1.51 -0.20 15.77
N LEU A 74 -1.78 0.54 14.68
CA LEU A 74 -1.67 2.01 14.66
C LEU A 74 -2.37 2.70 15.83
N PRO A 75 -3.60 2.33 16.28
CA PRO A 75 -4.23 2.96 17.44
C PRO A 75 -3.45 2.78 18.76
N LYS A 76 -2.64 1.72 18.89
CA LYS A 76 -1.74 1.53 20.05
C LYS A 76 -0.60 2.55 20.06
N TYR A 77 -0.02 2.82 18.88
CA TYR A 77 1.12 3.73 18.74
C TYR A 77 0.73 5.20 18.78
N PHE A 78 -0.43 5.51 18.21
CA PHE A 78 -0.94 6.87 18.04
C PHE A 78 -2.37 6.99 18.58
N PRO A 79 -2.60 6.92 19.91
CA PRO A 79 -3.94 6.76 20.50
C PRO A 79 -4.84 8.01 20.41
N ASN A 80 -4.31 9.16 19.99
CA ASN A 80 -5.02 10.43 20.03
C ASN A 80 -5.77 10.79 18.74
N TYR A 81 -5.80 9.90 17.76
CA TYR A 81 -6.38 10.16 16.46
C TYR A 81 -7.63 9.31 16.21
N LYS A 82 -8.65 9.94 15.61
CA LYS A 82 -9.93 9.27 15.29
C LYS A 82 -9.89 8.47 13.98
N LYS A 83 -9.04 8.89 13.03
CA LYS A 83 -8.88 8.26 11.71
C LYS A 83 -7.40 8.09 11.42
N TYR A 84 -7.03 6.98 10.83
CA TYR A 84 -5.67 6.64 10.44
C TYR A 84 -5.63 6.41 8.95
N LEU A 85 -4.68 7.03 8.28
CA LEU A 85 -4.31 6.75 6.89
C LEU A 85 -2.86 6.28 6.87
N TRP A 86 -2.67 5.02 6.52
CA TRP A 86 -1.35 4.46 6.27
C TRP A 86 -0.93 4.70 4.83
N ILE A 87 0.32 5.10 4.61
CA ILE A 87 0.94 5.20 3.29
C ILE A 87 2.33 4.58 3.40
N ASP A 88 2.66 3.59 2.55
CA ASP A 88 4.00 2.99 2.51
C ASP A 88 5.05 4.04 2.09
N ALA A 89 6.24 3.95 2.67
CA ALA A 89 7.32 4.94 2.47
C ALA A 89 7.84 5.04 1.02
N ASP A 90 7.54 4.05 0.17
CA ASP A 90 7.87 4.07 -1.25
C ASP A 90 6.71 4.59 -2.13
N ALA A 91 5.91 5.47 -1.56
CA ALA A 91 4.85 6.20 -2.27
C ALA A 91 5.02 7.71 -2.11
N TRP A 92 4.31 8.48 -2.91
CA TRP A 92 4.16 9.93 -2.74
C TRP A 92 2.79 10.42 -3.20
N VAL A 93 2.32 11.51 -2.59
CA VAL A 93 0.98 12.05 -2.85
C VAL A 93 1.03 13.04 -4.00
N ASN A 94 0.32 12.73 -5.09
CA ASN A 94 0.22 13.59 -6.27
C ASN A 94 -1.07 14.43 -6.30
N SER A 95 -2.13 13.97 -5.61
CA SER A 95 -3.39 14.72 -5.46
C SER A 95 -3.97 14.54 -4.06
N TRP A 96 -4.38 15.65 -3.43
CA TRP A 96 -5.03 15.63 -2.12
C TRP A 96 -6.40 14.95 -2.14
N GLU A 97 -7.10 14.99 -3.26
CA GLU A 97 -8.37 14.28 -3.45
C GLU A 97 -8.32 12.82 -3.02
N ALA A 98 -7.21 12.13 -3.29
CA ALA A 98 -7.07 10.74 -2.84
C ALA A 98 -7.06 10.62 -1.31
N ILE A 99 -6.40 11.55 -0.61
CA ILE A 99 -6.38 11.60 0.85
C ILE A 99 -7.80 11.79 1.41
N GLU A 100 -8.56 12.72 0.82
CA GLU A 100 -9.97 12.97 1.18
C GLU A 100 -10.84 11.74 0.96
N LEU A 101 -10.66 11.04 -0.17
CA LEU A 101 -11.39 9.82 -0.48
C LEU A 101 -11.08 8.71 0.53
N TYR A 102 -9.81 8.55 0.95
CA TYR A 102 -9.47 7.60 2.00
C TYR A 102 -10.15 7.93 3.33
N PHE A 103 -10.11 9.18 3.76
CA PHE A 103 -10.75 9.60 5.01
C PHE A 103 -12.28 9.53 4.95
N LYS A 104 -12.89 9.80 3.81
CA LYS A 104 -14.33 9.64 3.60
C LYS A 104 -14.72 8.17 3.54
N GLY A 105 -13.97 7.36 2.82
CA GLY A 105 -14.23 5.93 2.68
C GLY A 105 -14.12 5.13 3.97
N CYS A 106 -13.33 5.60 4.95
CA CYS A 106 -13.23 4.92 6.26
C CYS A 106 -14.34 5.32 7.24
N GLU A 107 -15.26 6.21 6.87
CA GLU A 107 -16.41 6.54 7.71
C GLU A 107 -17.30 5.31 7.97
N ASN A 108 -18.05 5.35 9.07
CA ASN A 108 -18.87 4.23 9.52
C ASN A 108 -18.07 2.93 9.80
N ASN A 109 -16.82 3.09 10.25
CA ASN A 109 -15.91 1.99 10.55
C ASN A 109 -15.62 1.03 9.38
N LYS A 110 -15.71 1.48 8.14
CA LYS A 110 -15.29 0.71 6.96
C LYS A 110 -13.77 0.77 6.78
N LEU A 111 -13.21 -0.28 6.16
CA LEU A 111 -11.87 -0.19 5.60
C LEU A 111 -11.92 0.58 4.27
N SER A 112 -11.21 1.69 4.16
CA SER A 112 -11.02 2.39 2.89
C SER A 112 -9.73 1.93 2.24
N ILE A 113 -9.79 1.40 1.02
CA ILE A 113 -8.63 0.76 0.36
C ILE A 113 -8.82 0.70 -1.15
N ALA A 114 -7.70 0.79 -1.90
CA ALA A 114 -7.71 0.52 -3.33
C ALA A 114 -7.32 -0.94 -3.63
N THR A 115 -7.82 -1.47 -4.75
CA THR A 115 -7.46 -2.79 -5.23
C THR A 115 -6.34 -2.73 -6.27
N SER A 116 -5.60 -3.85 -6.39
CA SER A 116 -4.75 -4.12 -7.56
C SER A 116 -5.56 -4.83 -8.65
N ALA A 117 -6.81 -4.45 -8.85
CA ALA A 117 -7.73 -5.03 -9.82
C ALA A 117 -8.56 -3.91 -10.45
N ASP A 118 -8.17 -3.49 -11.62
CA ASP A 118 -8.79 -2.45 -12.43
C ASP A 118 -8.46 -2.74 -13.89
N ARG A 119 -8.96 -1.94 -14.82
CA ARG A 119 -8.61 -1.97 -16.26
C ARG A 119 -7.11 -2.08 -16.51
N ALA A 120 -6.31 -1.42 -15.68
CA ALA A 120 -4.85 -1.41 -15.78
C ALA A 120 -4.19 -2.66 -15.21
N TYR A 121 -4.85 -3.41 -14.34
CA TYR A 121 -4.28 -4.53 -13.57
C TYR A 121 -4.66 -5.92 -14.10
N GLY A 122 -4.89 -6.06 -15.39
CA GLY A 122 -5.38 -7.29 -16.02
C GLY A 122 -4.56 -8.57 -15.83
N ARG A 123 -3.40 -8.49 -15.17
CA ARG A 123 -2.51 -9.65 -14.96
C ARG A 123 -2.54 -10.23 -13.54
N VAL A 124 -3.32 -9.67 -12.63
CA VAL A 124 -3.35 -10.12 -11.22
C VAL A 124 -4.06 -11.45 -11.06
N LEU A 125 -5.08 -11.67 -11.87
CA LEU A 125 -5.77 -12.96 -11.99
C LEU A 125 -5.69 -13.41 -13.45
N ARG A 126 -5.11 -14.59 -13.70
CA ARG A 126 -4.94 -15.11 -15.06
C ARG A 126 -5.11 -16.61 -15.13
N ALA A 127 -5.64 -17.08 -16.26
CA ALA A 127 -5.64 -18.49 -16.62
C ALA A 127 -4.38 -18.81 -17.44
N GLU A 128 -3.73 -19.92 -17.11
CA GLU A 128 -2.62 -20.50 -17.93
C GLU A 128 -3.06 -21.86 -18.45
N TRP A 129 -2.97 -22.03 -19.74
CA TRP A 129 -3.26 -23.29 -20.40
C TRP A 129 -2.05 -24.22 -20.32
N PHE A 130 -2.29 -25.49 -20.06
CA PHE A 130 -1.27 -26.52 -20.11
C PHE A 130 -1.85 -27.80 -20.72
N PHE A 131 -1.02 -28.59 -21.35
CA PHE A 131 -1.41 -29.78 -22.13
C PHE A 131 -2.55 -29.52 -23.11
N GLY A 132 -2.62 -28.30 -23.67
CA GLY A 132 -3.59 -27.94 -24.71
C GLY A 132 -5.04 -27.77 -24.25
N SER A 133 -5.50 -28.50 -23.23
CA SER A 133 -6.92 -28.56 -22.86
C SER A 133 -7.22 -28.16 -21.40
N PHE A 134 -6.21 -28.07 -20.55
CA PHE A 134 -6.40 -27.75 -19.15
C PHE A 134 -6.01 -26.29 -18.85
N ALA A 135 -6.80 -25.62 -18.03
CA ALA A 135 -6.50 -24.28 -17.58
C ALA A 135 -6.23 -24.27 -16.07
N ARG A 136 -5.14 -23.61 -15.66
CA ARG A 136 -4.84 -23.31 -14.28
C ARG A 136 -5.06 -21.84 -14.02
N ILE A 137 -5.90 -21.53 -13.02
CA ILE A 137 -6.08 -20.16 -12.55
C ILE A 137 -4.95 -19.83 -11.57
N LYS A 138 -4.19 -18.78 -11.89
CA LYS A 138 -3.20 -18.20 -10.98
C LYS A 138 -3.83 -17.04 -10.22
N SER A 139 -3.99 -17.22 -8.93
CA SER A 139 -4.51 -16.22 -8.01
C SER A 139 -3.48 -15.89 -6.94
N GLN A 140 -3.21 -14.60 -6.75
CA GLN A 140 -2.33 -14.10 -5.71
C GLN A 140 -2.94 -14.38 -4.33
N ASN A 141 -4.23 -14.11 -4.14
CA ASN A 141 -4.93 -14.37 -2.88
C ASN A 141 -4.88 -15.84 -2.50
N TYR A 142 -5.19 -16.76 -3.43
CA TYR A 142 -5.13 -18.19 -3.17
C TYR A 142 -3.73 -18.64 -2.75
N LYS A 143 -2.71 -18.25 -3.53
CA LYS A 143 -1.31 -18.61 -3.25
C LYS A 143 -0.86 -18.11 -1.88
N HIS A 144 -1.15 -16.85 -1.56
CA HIS A 144 -0.75 -16.25 -0.30
C HIS A 144 -1.52 -16.85 0.88
N ALA A 145 -2.81 -17.08 0.77
CA ALA A 145 -3.60 -17.73 1.82
C ALA A 145 -3.07 -19.13 2.14
N LYS A 146 -2.80 -19.94 1.12
CA LYS A 146 -2.23 -21.29 1.31
C LYS A 146 -0.86 -21.24 1.96
N SER A 147 0.03 -20.38 1.48
CA SER A 147 1.40 -20.25 2.03
C SER A 147 1.43 -19.65 3.43
N SER A 148 0.36 -18.98 3.87
CA SER A 148 0.20 -18.40 5.20
C SER A 148 -0.61 -19.27 6.16
N GLY A 149 -0.83 -20.54 5.82
CA GLY A 149 -1.42 -21.54 6.72
C GLY A 149 -2.95 -21.48 6.86
N PHE A 150 -3.63 -20.72 6.03
CA PHE A 150 -5.09 -20.75 5.99
C PHE A 150 -5.60 -22.02 5.29
N SER A 151 -6.79 -22.48 5.72
CA SER A 151 -7.38 -23.70 5.19
C SER A 151 -7.63 -23.60 3.68
N GLU A 152 -7.70 -24.76 3.00
CA GLU A 152 -8.04 -24.84 1.59
C GLU A 152 -9.39 -24.16 1.28
N LYS A 153 -10.37 -24.31 2.18
CA LYS A 153 -11.69 -23.69 2.05
C LYS A 153 -11.58 -22.17 1.99
N ILE A 154 -10.84 -21.56 2.92
CA ILE A 154 -10.61 -20.10 2.97
C ILE A 154 -9.85 -19.64 1.72
N ALA A 155 -8.78 -20.35 1.35
CA ALA A 155 -7.97 -19.99 0.18
C ALA A 155 -8.80 -20.00 -1.12
N ARG A 156 -9.68 -20.98 -1.30
CA ARG A 156 -10.61 -21.04 -2.45
C ARG A 156 -11.63 -19.92 -2.43
N GLN A 157 -12.17 -19.58 -1.27
CA GLN A 157 -13.17 -18.51 -1.11
C GLN A 157 -12.61 -17.14 -1.56
N VAL A 158 -11.35 -16.85 -1.23
CA VAL A 158 -10.71 -15.57 -1.58
C VAL A 158 -10.02 -15.58 -2.94
N ALA A 159 -9.93 -16.73 -3.60
CA ALA A 159 -9.11 -16.94 -4.79
C ALA A 159 -9.41 -15.98 -5.94
N LEU A 160 -10.68 -15.74 -6.23
CA LEU A 160 -11.13 -14.91 -7.35
C LEU A 160 -11.52 -13.48 -6.93
N LYS A 161 -11.34 -13.14 -5.67
CA LYS A 161 -11.62 -11.79 -5.18
C LYS A 161 -10.52 -10.80 -5.60
N PRO A 162 -10.85 -9.54 -5.86
CA PRO A 162 -9.86 -8.51 -6.13
C PRO A 162 -8.81 -8.44 -5.02
N HIS A 163 -7.53 -8.34 -5.39
CA HIS A 163 -6.46 -8.25 -4.40
C HIS A 163 -6.40 -6.84 -3.83
N LEU A 164 -6.63 -6.70 -2.51
CA LEU A 164 -6.54 -5.42 -1.79
C LEU A 164 -5.08 -5.09 -1.52
N ASN A 165 -4.66 -3.86 -1.78
CA ASN A 165 -3.29 -3.41 -1.56
C ASN A 165 -3.21 -2.56 -0.29
N ILE A 166 -2.68 -3.11 0.78
CA ILE A 166 -2.56 -2.44 2.08
C ILE A 166 -1.35 -1.48 2.21
N GLY A 167 -0.66 -1.21 1.12
CA GLY A 167 0.36 -0.15 1.10
C GLY A 167 -0.22 1.24 1.29
N VAL A 168 -1.53 1.40 0.99
CA VAL A 168 -2.32 2.58 1.36
C VAL A 168 -3.70 2.13 1.81
N PHE A 169 -4.10 2.49 3.03
CA PHE A 169 -5.43 2.20 3.56
C PHE A 169 -5.81 3.19 4.66
N ALA A 170 -7.11 3.36 4.90
CA ALA A 170 -7.60 4.13 6.04
C ALA A 170 -8.61 3.34 6.87
N LEU A 171 -8.58 3.58 8.18
CA LEU A 171 -9.50 3.02 9.18
C LEU A 171 -9.75 4.02 10.30
N GLN A 172 -10.94 3.96 10.90
CA GLN A 172 -11.22 4.68 12.16
C GLN A 172 -10.60 3.96 13.35
N GLU A 173 -10.35 4.71 14.44
CA GLU A 173 -9.80 4.20 15.70
C GLU A 173 -10.52 2.95 16.22
N ASN A 174 -11.85 3.01 16.24
CA ASN A 174 -12.70 1.98 16.83
C ASN A 174 -13.16 0.91 15.81
N ALA A 175 -12.61 0.90 14.60
CA ALA A 175 -12.99 -0.07 13.56
C ALA A 175 -12.72 -1.50 14.03
N PRO A 176 -13.69 -2.43 13.91
CA PRO A 176 -13.53 -3.81 14.34
C PRO A 176 -12.44 -4.54 13.55
N HIS A 177 -12.08 -3.99 12.39
CA HIS A 177 -11.04 -4.48 11.51
C HIS A 177 -9.71 -4.69 12.20
N TRP A 178 -9.31 -3.80 13.11
CA TRP A 178 -8.03 -3.91 13.83
C TRP A 178 -7.89 -5.27 14.52
N LYS A 179 -8.93 -5.68 15.28
CA LYS A 179 -8.92 -6.95 16.02
C LYS A 179 -8.95 -8.17 15.09
N VAL A 180 -9.77 -8.12 14.04
CA VAL A 180 -9.88 -9.22 13.06
C VAL A 180 -8.59 -9.34 12.26
N TRP A 181 -8.00 -8.22 11.82
CA TRP A 181 -6.73 -8.21 11.13
C TRP A 181 -5.58 -8.79 11.98
N GLN A 182 -5.46 -8.34 13.24
CA GLN A 182 -4.47 -8.85 14.20
C GLN A 182 -4.62 -10.37 14.41
N LYS A 183 -5.85 -10.87 14.57
CA LYS A 183 -6.13 -12.31 14.66
C LYS A 183 -5.63 -13.08 13.42
N ASN A 184 -5.99 -12.61 12.24
CA ASN A 184 -5.59 -13.25 10.98
C ASN A 184 -4.09 -13.13 10.73
N LEU A 185 -3.48 -11.99 11.09
CA LEU A 185 -2.05 -11.78 10.99
C LEU A 185 -1.27 -12.76 11.88
N LYS A 186 -1.75 -13.01 13.10
CA LYS A 186 -1.14 -14.01 14.00
C LYS A 186 -1.15 -15.42 13.38
N ILE A 187 -2.24 -15.80 12.71
CA ILE A 187 -2.33 -17.07 11.97
C ILE A 187 -1.31 -17.08 10.82
N ALA A 188 -1.28 -16.02 10.03
CA ALA A 188 -0.41 -15.92 8.87
C ALA A 188 1.08 -15.95 9.25
N LEU A 189 1.47 -15.24 10.31
CA LEU A 189 2.86 -15.21 10.78
C LEU A 189 3.34 -16.54 11.35
N LYS A 190 2.45 -17.35 11.93
CA LYS A 190 2.81 -18.67 12.45
C LYS A 190 3.28 -19.61 11.34
N ALA A 191 2.60 -19.66 10.20
CA ALA A 191 2.88 -20.58 9.10
C ALA A 191 3.65 -19.91 7.95
N GLY A 192 3.31 -18.66 7.60
CA GLY A 192 3.81 -17.95 6.43
C GLY A 192 5.14 -17.24 6.63
N LYS A 193 5.54 -16.51 5.59
CA LYS A 193 6.63 -15.53 5.64
C LYS A 193 6.10 -14.25 6.27
N ILE A 194 6.98 -13.43 6.87
CA ILE A 194 6.57 -12.13 7.40
C ILE A 194 6.06 -11.24 6.25
N TRP A 195 6.82 -11.14 5.18
CA TRP A 195 6.46 -10.35 4.00
C TRP A 195 5.17 -10.85 3.33
N GLY A 196 4.16 -10.00 3.27
CA GLY A 196 2.86 -10.26 2.63
C GLY A 196 1.86 -10.99 3.53
N SER A 197 2.23 -11.38 4.76
CA SER A 197 1.29 -11.97 5.72
C SER A 197 0.24 -10.96 6.19
N GLU A 198 0.63 -9.71 6.40
CA GLU A 198 -0.26 -8.63 6.78
C GLU A 198 -1.30 -8.33 5.69
N GLN A 199 -0.88 -8.38 4.43
CA GLN A 199 -1.75 -8.12 3.28
C GLN A 199 -2.78 -9.23 3.09
N ILE A 200 -2.36 -10.51 3.13
CA ILE A 200 -3.33 -11.61 3.02
C ILE A 200 -4.25 -11.69 4.24
N ALA A 201 -3.77 -11.35 5.44
CA ALA A 201 -4.57 -11.31 6.64
C ALA A 201 -5.71 -10.29 6.53
N MET A 202 -5.46 -9.11 5.94
CA MET A 202 -6.50 -8.11 5.67
C MET A 202 -7.45 -8.57 4.56
N ASN A 203 -6.94 -9.15 3.47
CA ASN A 203 -7.80 -9.70 2.41
C ASN A 203 -8.76 -10.75 2.96
N ILE A 204 -8.32 -11.59 3.91
CA ILE A 204 -9.17 -12.57 4.57
C ILE A 204 -10.18 -11.89 5.51
N ALA A 205 -9.79 -10.88 6.26
CA ALA A 205 -10.70 -10.10 7.09
C ALA A 205 -11.88 -9.54 6.28
N ILE A 206 -11.62 -9.06 5.06
CA ILE A 206 -12.68 -8.51 4.20
C ILE A 206 -13.50 -9.62 3.52
N TYR A 207 -12.86 -10.61 2.91
CA TYR A 207 -13.55 -11.53 2.01
C TYR A 207 -14.05 -12.81 2.67
N HIS A 208 -13.50 -13.17 3.83
CA HIS A 208 -13.91 -14.36 4.57
C HIS A 208 -14.61 -14.00 5.89
N ASP A 209 -14.05 -13.02 6.64
CA ASP A 209 -14.67 -12.59 7.90
C ASP A 209 -15.71 -11.47 7.67
N GLU A 210 -15.97 -11.09 6.41
CA GLU A 210 -17.04 -10.21 5.95
C GLU A 210 -17.00 -8.80 6.60
N MET A 211 -15.79 -8.28 6.83
CA MET A 211 -15.64 -6.92 7.34
C MET A 211 -15.97 -5.89 6.27
N ASP A 212 -16.63 -4.81 6.67
CA ASP A 212 -17.06 -3.73 5.78
C ASP A 212 -15.89 -3.03 5.07
N VAL A 213 -16.03 -2.79 3.78
CA VAL A 213 -14.99 -2.16 2.95
C VAL A 213 -15.58 -1.13 2.00
N GLU A 214 -14.88 -0.01 1.85
CA GLU A 214 -15.06 0.95 0.76
C GLU A 214 -13.89 0.80 -0.22
N ILE A 215 -14.18 0.29 -1.40
CA ILE A 215 -13.15 0.06 -2.43
C ILE A 215 -13.02 1.32 -3.27
N LEU A 216 -11.88 1.98 -3.13
CA LEU A 216 -11.54 3.18 -3.88
C LEU A 216 -11.02 2.86 -5.29
N PRO A 217 -11.15 3.80 -6.24
CA PRO A 217 -10.56 3.67 -7.56
C PRO A 217 -9.04 3.45 -7.52
N ALA A 218 -8.50 2.75 -8.53
CA ALA A 218 -7.09 2.39 -8.58
C ALA A 218 -6.15 3.61 -8.59
N TYR A 219 -6.58 4.76 -9.10
CA TYR A 219 -5.77 5.98 -9.09
C TYR A 219 -5.48 6.51 -7.66
N CYS A 220 -6.23 6.08 -6.65
CA CYS A 220 -5.95 6.42 -5.26
C CYS A 220 -4.70 5.71 -4.70
N ASN A 221 -4.26 4.60 -5.31
CA ASN A 221 -3.02 3.90 -4.95
C ASN A 221 -2.44 3.21 -6.20
N TRP A 222 -1.77 3.99 -7.04
CA TRP A 222 -1.31 3.52 -8.33
C TRP A 222 0.06 2.83 -8.25
N THR A 223 0.09 1.53 -8.50
CA THR A 223 1.32 0.71 -8.41
C THR A 223 1.87 0.27 -9.77
N LEU A 224 1.10 0.42 -10.86
CA LEU A 224 1.49 0.00 -12.21
C LEU A 224 2.18 1.14 -12.97
N ILE A 225 3.42 1.43 -12.57
CA ILE A 225 4.16 2.62 -13.02
C ILE A 225 4.36 2.63 -14.54
N GLU A 226 4.61 1.47 -15.16
CA GLU A 226 4.79 1.35 -16.60
C GLU A 226 3.54 1.68 -17.44
N ALA A 227 2.36 1.74 -16.81
CA ALA A 227 1.11 2.06 -17.49
C ALA A 227 0.68 3.52 -17.33
N LEU A 228 1.35 4.31 -16.49
CA LEU A 228 1.04 5.74 -16.34
C LEU A 228 1.12 6.48 -17.66
N LYS A 229 0.33 7.55 -17.76
CA LYS A 229 0.53 8.59 -18.78
C LYS A 229 0.82 9.93 -18.14
N PHE A 230 1.36 10.84 -18.92
CA PHE A 230 1.57 12.22 -18.54
C PHE A 230 0.65 13.14 -19.35
N ASP A 231 -0.13 13.94 -18.67
CA ASP A 231 -0.97 14.99 -19.27
C ASP A 231 -0.13 16.28 -19.29
N LYS A 232 0.28 16.71 -20.50
CA LYS A 232 1.13 17.89 -20.68
C LYS A 232 0.39 19.18 -20.33
N ASP A 233 -0.92 19.24 -20.62
CA ASP A 233 -1.73 20.43 -20.39
C ASP A 233 -1.95 20.68 -18.90
N LYS A 234 -2.07 19.60 -18.12
CA LYS A 234 -2.29 19.66 -16.67
C LYS A 234 -1.01 19.48 -15.86
N ASP A 235 0.13 19.26 -16.54
CA ASP A 235 1.44 18.96 -15.93
C ASP A 235 1.33 17.90 -14.81
N THR A 236 0.69 16.76 -15.09
CA THR A 236 0.45 15.75 -14.05
C THR A 236 0.42 14.33 -14.61
N LEU A 237 0.68 13.36 -13.69
CA LEU A 237 0.51 11.93 -13.96
C LEU A 237 -0.97 11.56 -13.93
N VAL A 238 -1.41 10.81 -14.93
CA VAL A 238 -2.79 10.36 -15.10
C VAL A 238 -2.87 8.86 -15.40
N GLU A 239 -4.03 8.27 -15.13
CA GLU A 239 -4.30 6.90 -15.56
C GLU A 239 -4.37 6.81 -17.10
N PRO A 240 -4.03 5.63 -17.68
CA PRO A 240 -3.87 5.50 -19.15
C PRO A 240 -5.17 5.51 -19.95
N TYR A 241 -6.31 5.45 -19.29
CA TYR A 241 -7.65 5.34 -19.88
C TYR A 241 -8.48 6.59 -19.64
N LEU A 242 -9.43 6.83 -20.55
CA LEU A 242 -10.41 7.92 -20.36
C LEU A 242 -11.21 7.69 -19.06
N PRO A 243 -11.49 8.75 -18.31
CA PRO A 243 -11.24 10.17 -18.63
C PRO A 243 -9.85 10.70 -18.24
N ASN A 244 -8.82 9.84 -18.03
CA ASN A 244 -7.46 10.19 -17.63
C ASN A 244 -7.47 10.91 -16.26
N HIS A 245 -8.03 10.24 -15.25
CA HIS A 245 -8.01 10.76 -13.89
C HIS A 245 -6.58 10.99 -13.41
N LYS A 246 -6.38 12.08 -12.70
CA LYS A 246 -5.11 12.37 -12.04
C LYS A 246 -4.78 11.27 -11.06
N ILE A 247 -3.56 10.73 -11.14
CA ILE A 247 -3.08 9.78 -10.13
C ILE A 247 -3.05 10.48 -8.77
N GLY A 248 -3.68 9.89 -7.78
CA GLY A 248 -3.73 10.43 -6.43
C GLY A 248 -2.47 10.13 -5.64
N ILE A 249 -2.12 8.85 -5.54
CA ILE A 249 -0.89 8.38 -4.88
C ILE A 249 -0.11 7.52 -5.88
N VAL A 250 1.14 7.89 -6.13
CA VAL A 250 2.10 7.12 -6.92
C VAL A 250 2.87 6.22 -5.97
N HIS A 251 2.82 4.90 -6.17
CA HIS A 251 3.38 3.93 -5.24
C HIS A 251 4.30 2.96 -5.97
N PHE A 252 5.58 2.97 -5.63
CA PHE A 252 6.62 2.18 -6.28
C PHE A 252 6.67 0.73 -5.78
N ALA A 253 5.52 0.13 -5.48
CA ALA A 253 5.43 -1.26 -5.06
C ALA A 253 5.95 -2.24 -6.12
N GLY A 254 6.44 -3.40 -5.64
CA GLY A 254 6.88 -4.48 -6.53
C GLY A 254 8.30 -4.33 -7.07
N LYS A 255 8.85 -5.44 -7.57
CA LYS A 255 10.25 -5.52 -8.03
C LYS A 255 10.53 -4.69 -9.28
N ASN A 256 9.55 -4.50 -10.15
CA ASN A 256 9.73 -3.74 -11.39
C ASN A 256 10.10 -2.27 -11.14
N ASN A 257 9.80 -1.75 -9.94
CA ASN A 257 10.07 -0.37 -9.56
C ASN A 257 11.37 -0.21 -8.74
N ASP A 258 12.19 -1.27 -8.63
CA ASP A 258 13.44 -1.24 -7.83
C ASP A 258 14.42 -0.14 -8.28
N GLN A 259 14.53 0.12 -9.58
CA GLN A 259 15.42 1.15 -10.11
C GLN A 259 14.99 2.55 -9.65
N ILE A 260 13.68 2.83 -9.72
CA ILE A 260 13.11 4.11 -9.29
C ILE A 260 13.34 4.30 -7.78
N ARG A 261 13.11 3.26 -6.97
CA ARG A 261 13.32 3.34 -5.51
C ARG A 261 14.78 3.56 -5.11
N LYS A 262 15.72 2.92 -5.83
CA LYS A 262 17.15 2.95 -5.48
C LYS A 262 17.90 4.16 -6.04
N ASN A 263 17.41 4.74 -7.13
CA ASN A 263 18.08 5.84 -7.80
C ASN A 263 17.09 6.99 -8.05
N LYS A 264 17.25 8.09 -7.31
CA LYS A 264 16.43 9.30 -7.45
C LYS A 264 16.55 9.96 -8.82
N ASP A 265 17.68 9.74 -9.49
CA ASP A 265 17.96 10.30 -10.82
C ASP A 265 17.51 9.39 -11.97
N PHE A 266 16.90 8.25 -11.65
CA PHE A 266 16.41 7.34 -12.66
C PHE A 266 15.32 8.00 -13.51
N VAL A 267 15.55 8.00 -14.81
CA VAL A 267 14.64 8.56 -15.81
C VAL A 267 13.83 7.43 -16.43
N SER A 268 12.52 7.54 -16.33
CA SER A 268 11.57 6.62 -16.97
C SER A 268 11.05 7.19 -18.26
N LYS A 269 10.92 6.36 -19.29
CA LYS A 269 10.18 6.72 -20.51
C LYS A 269 8.70 6.47 -20.28
N ILE A 270 7.89 7.52 -20.36
CA ILE A 270 6.44 7.45 -20.19
C ILE A 270 5.73 8.03 -21.41
N LYS A 271 4.54 7.51 -21.69
CA LYS A 271 3.69 8.04 -22.75
C LYS A 271 2.93 9.25 -22.26
N THR A 272 2.76 10.24 -23.11
CA THR A 272 1.79 11.32 -22.87
C THR A 272 0.36 10.86 -23.23
N VAL A 273 -0.63 11.66 -22.84
CA VAL A 273 -2.02 11.42 -23.26
C VAL A 273 -2.12 11.42 -24.78
N ASP A 274 -1.37 12.29 -25.46
CA ASP A 274 -1.34 12.43 -26.92
C ASP A 274 -0.57 11.34 -27.65
N GLY A 275 0.16 10.47 -26.89
CA GLY A 275 0.88 9.32 -27.42
C GLY A 275 2.39 9.51 -27.60
N ASP A 276 2.94 10.69 -27.34
CA ASP A 276 4.38 10.95 -27.38
C ASP A 276 5.09 10.20 -26.25
N LEU A 277 6.36 9.88 -26.46
CA LEU A 277 7.26 9.41 -25.41
C LEU A 277 8.07 10.55 -24.84
N ILE A 278 8.08 10.69 -23.54
CA ILE A 278 8.89 11.67 -22.80
C ILE A 278 9.75 10.99 -21.75
N ASP A 279 10.88 11.60 -21.46
CA ASP A 279 11.76 11.22 -20.35
C ASP A 279 11.33 11.98 -19.08
N LYS A 280 11.02 11.25 -18.00
CA LYS A 280 10.56 11.87 -16.74
C LYS A 280 11.13 11.13 -15.52
N LYS A 281 11.59 11.90 -14.53
CA LYS A 281 11.84 11.38 -13.18
C LYS A 281 10.49 11.22 -12.50
N LEU A 282 10.25 10.05 -11.91
CA LEU A 282 8.95 9.71 -11.30
C LEU A 282 8.95 9.82 -9.78
N ARG A 283 10.11 9.93 -9.14
CA ARG A 283 10.21 10.27 -7.71
C ARG A 283 9.77 11.71 -7.48
N PHE A 284 9.25 11.96 -6.28
CA PHE A 284 8.88 13.31 -5.90
C PHE A 284 10.12 14.21 -5.82
N ASN A 285 10.08 15.31 -6.56
CA ASN A 285 11.08 16.39 -6.50
C ASN A 285 10.35 17.69 -6.19
N ASN A 286 10.82 18.39 -5.17
CA ASN A 286 10.40 19.78 -4.88
C ASN A 286 10.90 20.73 -5.95
#